data_640cd2ec4594cd50a34f4c82b812c516
#
_entry.id   640cd2ec4594cd50a34f4c82b812c516
#
_cell.length_a   1.000
_cell.length_b   1.000
_cell.length_c   1.000
_cell.angle_alpha   90.00
_cell.angle_beta   90.00
_cell.angle_gamma   90.00
#
_symmetry.space_group_name_H-M   'P 1'
#
loop_
_entity.id
_entity.type
_entity.pdbx_description
1 polymer ?
#
loop_
_entity_poly.entity_id
_entity_poly.type
_entity_poly.pdbx_seq_one_letter_code
_entity_poly.pdbx_strand_id
1 'polypeptide(L)'
;MEFNLPQLNKLVKINDGTSDEKFGYYPNNRPIAQLLSYGLILLDKPPGTTSHEIVSYVKKILGLEKAGHSGTLDPGTTGLLPIGLDEGTKIVPVLLMGPKEYVALARLHSHVSSEKLVQVLKEFTGPIYQKPPQRSSVKRQTRIRTIYELELEDQFDRLLLLRTLCESGTYIRKLIYDIGEVLEVGASMIELRRTKVCNFVDETDFVRLHDLVDAFQLHKESGNEEKLRRIILPIEMALPHIPAITIRDTAIDALCHGAQLALPGIVSIPQNLKKGDLVGIYSLKGEIVGLGISVLDFDEFLSKKKGICFQIKRIVMKPNTYPKFWSTSDTNASSTTSNDTSSDESIFT
;
A
#
# COMPACT_ATOMS: atom_id res chain seq x y z
N MET A 1 16.64 7.02 9.29
CA MET A 1 16.67 6.68 7.85
C MET A 1 16.45 7.95 7.06
N GLU A 2 17.36 8.31 6.17
CA GLU A 2 17.06 9.35 5.20
C GLU A 2 16.03 8.81 4.21
N PHE A 3 14.87 9.44 4.18
CA PHE A 3 13.82 9.13 3.24
C PHE A 3 14.22 9.63 1.86
N ASN A 4 14.65 8.72 1.03
CA ASN A 4 14.88 9.00 -0.37
C ASN A 4 13.80 8.25 -1.16
N LEU A 5 12.93 8.97 -1.87
CA LEU A 5 12.06 8.36 -2.87
C LEU A 5 12.91 8.04 -4.10
N PRO A 6 13.41 6.79 -4.25
CA PRO A 6 14.39 6.47 -5.31
C PRO A 6 13.85 6.75 -6.71
N GLN A 7 12.53 6.86 -6.82
CA GLN A 7 11.80 7.10 -8.06
C GLN A 7 11.87 8.55 -8.53
N LEU A 8 11.96 9.53 -7.60
CA LEU A 8 12.04 10.94 -7.96
C LEU A 8 13.39 11.30 -8.61
N ASN A 9 14.43 10.51 -8.38
CA ASN A 9 15.76 10.74 -8.95
C ASN A 9 15.91 10.29 -10.41
N LYS A 10 14.92 9.59 -10.98
CA LYS A 10 14.95 9.05 -12.36
C LYS A 10 13.90 9.71 -13.27
N LEU A 11 13.44 10.90 -12.90
CA LEU A 11 12.42 11.60 -13.66
C LEU A 11 13.04 12.50 -14.73
N VAL A 12 12.38 12.56 -15.89
CA VAL A 12 12.70 13.48 -16.97
C VAL A 12 11.94 14.78 -16.74
N LYS A 13 12.66 15.89 -16.72
CA LYS A 13 12.08 17.21 -16.56
C LYS A 13 11.36 17.63 -17.84
N ILE A 14 10.09 18.01 -17.71
CA ILE A 14 9.23 18.48 -18.80
C ILE A 14 9.07 20.00 -18.75
N ASN A 15 8.88 20.56 -17.55
CA ASN A 15 8.73 21.98 -17.34
C ASN A 15 9.51 22.44 -16.10
N ASP A 16 9.79 23.75 -16.03
CA ASP A 16 10.35 24.34 -14.82
C ASP A 16 9.31 24.41 -13.72
N GLY A 17 9.74 24.26 -12.49
CA GLY A 17 8.95 24.40 -11.29
C GLY A 17 9.81 24.86 -10.12
N THR A 18 9.26 25.72 -9.30
CA THR A 18 9.83 26.16 -8.02
C THR A 18 8.83 25.88 -6.92
N SER A 19 9.32 25.53 -5.74
CA SER A 19 8.49 25.35 -4.55
C SER A 19 8.73 26.50 -3.57
N ASP A 20 7.66 27.01 -2.98
CA ASP A 20 7.71 28.00 -1.91
C ASP A 20 7.83 27.29 -0.56
N GLU A 21 8.87 27.62 0.21
CA GLU A 21 9.15 27.02 1.53
C GLU A 21 8.04 27.26 2.55
N LYS A 22 7.16 28.23 2.31
CA LYS A 22 6.02 28.53 3.21
C LYS A 22 4.90 27.49 3.15
N PHE A 23 4.83 26.69 2.11
CA PHE A 23 3.73 25.74 1.89
C PHE A 23 4.22 24.31 1.83
N GLY A 24 3.43 23.39 2.43
CA GLY A 24 3.78 21.98 2.49
C GLY A 24 5.01 21.68 3.34
N TYR A 25 5.40 20.40 3.36
CA TYR A 25 6.52 19.89 4.16
C TYR A 25 7.30 18.84 3.37
N TYR A 26 8.61 18.76 3.58
CA TYR A 26 9.33 17.55 3.23
C TYR A 26 8.80 16.39 4.09
N PRO A 27 8.47 15.22 3.54
CA PRO A 27 7.82 14.13 4.27
C PRO A 27 8.48 13.78 5.61
N ASN A 28 9.82 13.77 5.67
CA ASN A 28 10.57 13.49 6.90
C ASN A 28 10.53 14.60 7.94
N ASN A 29 10.26 15.84 7.51
CA ASN A 29 10.30 17.03 8.36
C ASN A 29 8.89 17.50 8.75
N ARG A 30 7.86 16.69 8.50
CA ARG A 30 6.50 17.01 8.92
C ARG A 30 6.42 17.21 10.42
N PRO A 31 5.71 18.26 10.93
CA PRO A 31 5.31 18.33 12.32
C PRO A 31 4.57 17.04 12.74
N ILE A 32 4.67 16.64 14.01
CA ILE A 32 4.10 15.37 14.47
C ILE A 32 2.59 15.24 14.16
N ALA A 33 1.83 16.33 14.26
CA ALA A 33 0.40 16.34 13.91
C ALA A 33 0.16 16.02 12.44
N GLN A 34 1.01 16.49 11.52
CA GLN A 34 0.94 16.17 10.11
C GLN A 34 1.44 14.75 9.83
N LEU A 35 2.46 14.28 10.56
CA LEU A 35 2.93 12.91 10.46
C LEU A 35 1.84 11.93 10.92
N LEU A 36 1.10 12.22 11.98
CA LEU A 36 -0.07 11.44 12.41
C LEU A 36 -1.18 11.42 11.36
N SER A 37 -1.38 12.53 10.64
CA SER A 37 -2.42 12.60 9.60
C SER A 37 -2.03 11.87 8.31
N TYR A 38 -0.75 11.89 7.92
CA TYR A 38 -0.22 11.28 6.69
C TYR A 38 0.76 10.15 6.99
N GLY A 39 0.49 9.39 8.05
CA GLY A 39 1.40 8.37 8.55
C GLY A 39 1.05 6.95 8.14
N LEU A 40 2.05 6.10 8.26
CA LEU A 40 1.99 4.66 8.11
C LEU A 40 2.69 3.99 9.29
N ILE A 41 2.06 2.98 9.89
CA ILE A 41 2.68 2.13 10.91
C ILE A 41 2.83 0.72 10.36
N LEU A 42 4.02 0.14 10.48
CA LEU A 42 4.30 -1.25 10.17
C LEU A 42 4.08 -2.09 11.44
N LEU A 43 2.85 -2.50 11.69
CA LEU A 43 2.52 -3.16 12.94
C LEU A 43 2.77 -4.67 12.86
N ASP A 44 3.43 -5.24 13.88
CA ASP A 44 3.50 -6.69 14.11
C ASP A 44 2.22 -7.15 14.81
N LYS A 45 1.30 -7.71 14.05
CA LYS A 45 0.04 -8.20 14.58
C LYS A 45 0.28 -9.43 15.46
N PRO A 46 -0.10 -9.41 16.75
CA PRO A 46 -0.04 -10.58 17.61
C PRO A 46 -1.12 -11.61 17.25
N PRO A 47 -0.98 -12.88 17.68
CA PRO A 47 -2.05 -13.88 17.54
C PRO A 47 -3.24 -13.53 18.46
N GLY A 48 -4.40 -14.11 18.17
CA GLY A 48 -5.61 -14.02 18.99
C GLY A 48 -6.51 -12.82 18.73
N THR A 49 -6.05 -11.81 17.97
CA THR A 49 -6.80 -10.59 17.65
C THR A 49 -7.14 -10.52 16.17
N THR A 50 -8.23 -9.85 15.82
CA THR A 50 -8.55 -9.54 14.42
C THR A 50 -7.79 -8.30 13.94
N SER A 51 -7.61 -8.17 12.61
CA SER A 51 -6.99 -6.98 12.03
C SER A 51 -7.79 -5.69 12.33
N HIS A 52 -9.12 -5.78 12.42
CA HIS A 52 -9.99 -4.65 12.76
C HIS A 52 -9.83 -4.21 14.22
N GLU A 53 -9.71 -5.14 15.17
CA GLU A 53 -9.43 -4.81 16.58
C GLU A 53 -8.11 -4.09 16.72
N ILE A 54 -7.07 -4.56 16.02
CA ILE A 54 -5.76 -3.90 15.99
C ILE A 54 -5.86 -2.45 15.50
N VAL A 55 -6.57 -2.22 14.38
CA VAL A 55 -6.80 -0.87 13.87
C VAL A 55 -7.56 -0.01 14.89
N SER A 56 -8.55 -0.59 15.56
CA SER A 56 -9.31 0.10 16.61
C SER A 56 -8.42 0.51 17.80
N TYR A 57 -7.48 -0.36 18.22
CA TYR A 57 -6.51 -0.04 19.27
C TYR A 57 -5.56 1.09 18.82
N VAL A 58 -5.01 1.03 17.60
CA VAL A 58 -4.15 2.10 17.06
C VAL A 58 -4.88 3.45 17.05
N LYS A 59 -6.14 3.47 16.56
CA LYS A 59 -6.98 4.67 16.59
C LYS A 59 -7.14 5.23 18.00
N LYS A 60 -7.46 4.37 18.97
CA LYS A 60 -7.69 4.77 20.37
C LYS A 60 -6.41 5.29 21.02
N ILE A 61 -5.26 4.62 20.81
CA ILE A 61 -3.96 5.01 21.35
C ILE A 61 -3.59 6.41 20.85
N LEU A 62 -3.67 6.63 19.55
CA LEU A 62 -3.24 7.88 18.91
C LEU A 62 -4.31 8.99 18.90
N GLY A 63 -5.55 8.69 19.31
CA GLY A 63 -6.66 9.65 19.30
C GLY A 63 -7.10 10.06 17.90
N LEU A 64 -7.01 9.15 16.90
CA LEU A 64 -7.32 9.43 15.50
C LEU A 64 -8.79 9.19 15.16
N GLU A 65 -9.30 9.89 14.15
CA GLU A 65 -10.64 9.65 13.62
C GLU A 65 -10.69 8.43 12.69
N LYS A 66 -9.63 8.22 11.90
CA LYS A 66 -9.56 7.15 10.89
C LYS A 66 -8.23 6.41 10.98
N ALA A 67 -8.29 5.11 10.76
CA ALA A 67 -7.14 4.27 10.45
C ALA A 67 -7.62 3.07 9.61
N GLY A 68 -6.73 2.50 8.80
CA GLY A 68 -7.08 1.37 7.94
C GLY A 68 -5.88 0.50 7.65
N HIS A 69 -6.09 -0.82 7.49
CA HIS A 69 -5.02 -1.79 7.24
C HIS A 69 -4.94 -2.24 5.77
N SER A 70 -3.76 -2.70 5.34
CA SER A 70 -3.46 -3.13 3.97
C SER A 70 -3.72 -4.63 3.71
N GLY A 71 -4.78 -5.17 4.25
CA GLY A 71 -5.18 -6.58 4.04
C GLY A 71 -5.31 -7.36 5.34
N THR A 72 -6.45 -8.03 5.44
CA THR A 72 -6.84 -8.79 6.62
C THR A 72 -5.89 -9.97 6.87
N LEU A 73 -5.52 -10.16 8.13
CA LEU A 73 -4.93 -11.39 8.66
C LEU A 73 -5.98 -12.09 9.53
N ASP A 74 -6.04 -13.41 9.44
CA ASP A 74 -6.87 -14.22 10.34
C ASP A 74 -6.45 -13.98 11.80
N PRO A 75 -7.34 -14.19 12.80
CA PRO A 75 -7.00 -13.99 14.21
C PRO A 75 -5.73 -14.71 14.66
N GLY A 76 -5.55 -15.98 14.24
CA GLY A 76 -4.36 -16.77 14.56
C GLY A 76 -3.11 -16.43 13.75
N THR A 77 -3.24 -15.66 12.67
CA THR A 77 -2.10 -15.26 11.83
C THR A 77 -1.39 -14.05 12.43
N THR A 78 -0.06 -14.09 12.45
CA THR A 78 0.81 -13.02 12.98
C THR A 78 1.51 -12.25 11.86
N GLY A 79 2.28 -11.22 12.25
CA GLY A 79 3.22 -10.52 11.38
C GLY A 79 2.70 -9.23 10.81
N LEU A 80 3.32 -8.79 9.73
CA LEU A 80 3.21 -7.44 9.18
C LEU A 80 1.79 -7.04 8.80
N LEU A 81 1.29 -6.01 9.45
CA LEU A 81 0.02 -5.35 9.18
C LEU A 81 0.24 -3.84 9.00
N PRO A 82 0.58 -3.35 7.80
CA PRO A 82 0.66 -1.92 7.54
C PRO A 82 -0.67 -1.23 7.80
N ILE A 83 -0.64 -0.14 8.58
CA ILE A 83 -1.81 0.64 8.99
C ILE A 83 -1.60 2.10 8.59
N GLY A 84 -2.43 2.59 7.68
CA GLY A 84 -2.48 4.01 7.32
C GLY A 84 -3.29 4.80 8.36
N LEU A 85 -2.82 5.99 8.68
CA LEU A 85 -3.39 6.90 9.66
C LEU A 85 -4.12 8.05 8.95
N ASP A 86 -5.32 8.39 9.36
CA ASP A 86 -6.19 9.45 8.82
C ASP A 86 -6.16 9.54 7.28
N GLU A 87 -5.56 10.59 6.71
CA GLU A 87 -5.43 10.77 5.26
C GLU A 87 -4.56 9.68 4.60
N GLY A 88 -3.61 9.10 5.36
CA GLY A 88 -2.81 7.97 4.93
C GLY A 88 -3.64 6.73 4.57
N THR A 89 -4.85 6.60 5.12
CA THR A 89 -5.78 5.51 4.75
C THR A 89 -6.12 5.49 3.26
N LYS A 90 -6.02 6.64 2.58
CA LYS A 90 -6.29 6.76 1.15
C LYS A 90 -5.27 6.04 0.26
N ILE A 91 -4.07 5.75 0.79
CA ILE A 91 -2.98 5.03 0.08
C ILE A 91 -3.00 3.53 0.38
N VAL A 92 -3.60 3.11 1.48
CA VAL A 92 -3.66 1.69 1.89
C VAL A 92 -4.12 0.73 0.78
N PRO A 93 -5.10 1.07 -0.08
CA PRO A 93 -5.52 0.21 -1.20
C PRO A 93 -4.38 -0.15 -2.16
N VAL A 94 -3.37 0.71 -2.33
CA VAL A 94 -2.19 0.42 -3.18
C VAL A 94 -1.38 -0.74 -2.59
N LEU A 95 -1.16 -0.73 -1.28
CA LEU A 95 -0.50 -1.84 -0.57
C LEU A 95 -1.35 -3.13 -0.61
N LEU A 96 -2.68 -3.00 -0.62
CA LEU A 96 -3.57 -4.14 -0.66
C LEU A 96 -3.36 -4.97 -1.94
N MET A 97 -3.11 -4.33 -3.07
CA MET A 97 -2.95 -4.99 -4.37
C MET A 97 -1.57 -5.64 -4.59
N GLY A 98 -0.54 -5.20 -3.88
CA GLY A 98 0.83 -5.68 -4.08
C GLY A 98 1.09 -7.09 -3.54
N PRO A 99 2.24 -7.71 -3.87
CA PRO A 99 2.60 -9.05 -3.42
C PRO A 99 2.78 -9.14 -1.91
N LYS A 100 2.58 -10.34 -1.37
CA LYS A 100 2.77 -10.67 0.06
C LYS A 100 3.66 -11.91 0.18
N GLU A 101 4.46 -11.94 1.24
CA GLU A 101 5.21 -13.11 1.63
C GLU A 101 4.72 -13.64 2.97
N TYR A 102 4.71 -14.94 3.08
CA TYR A 102 4.31 -15.65 4.29
C TYR A 102 5.28 -16.75 4.60
N VAL A 103 5.52 -16.97 5.89
CA VAL A 103 6.13 -18.18 6.43
C VAL A 103 5.04 -18.97 7.13
N ALA A 104 4.88 -20.23 6.73
CA ALA A 104 3.85 -21.12 7.23
C ALA A 104 4.46 -22.38 7.83
N LEU A 105 4.03 -22.74 9.04
CA LEU A 105 4.25 -24.06 9.60
C LEU A 105 3.08 -24.95 9.20
N ALA A 106 3.36 -26.00 8.45
CA ALA A 106 2.37 -26.99 8.00
C ALA A 106 2.69 -28.36 8.56
N ARG A 107 1.67 -29.22 8.69
CA ARG A 107 1.82 -30.62 9.09
C ARG A 107 1.20 -31.52 8.04
N LEU A 108 2.01 -32.43 7.49
CA LEU A 108 1.50 -33.55 6.69
C LEU A 108 0.85 -34.59 7.61
N HIS A 109 -0.21 -35.24 7.13
CA HIS A 109 -0.88 -36.26 7.92
C HIS A 109 -0.14 -37.62 7.89
N SER A 110 0.75 -37.83 6.90
CA SER A 110 1.68 -38.97 6.81
C SER A 110 3.04 -38.52 6.30
N HIS A 111 4.04 -39.39 6.40
CA HIS A 111 5.41 -39.15 5.92
C HIS A 111 5.46 -39.06 4.39
N VAL A 112 6.25 -38.13 3.88
CA VAL A 112 6.55 -37.96 2.45
C VAL A 112 8.05 -37.69 2.33
N SER A 113 8.68 -38.25 1.30
CA SER A 113 10.11 -37.98 1.04
C SER A 113 10.29 -36.53 0.60
N SER A 114 11.43 -35.95 0.94
CA SER A 114 11.76 -34.57 0.59
C SER A 114 11.80 -34.38 -0.93
N GLU A 115 12.22 -35.34 -1.70
CA GLU A 115 12.27 -35.29 -3.18
C GLU A 115 10.86 -35.15 -3.77
N LYS A 116 9.90 -35.98 -3.32
CA LYS A 116 8.48 -35.89 -3.76
C LYS A 116 7.87 -34.58 -3.36
N LEU A 117 8.16 -34.12 -2.13
CA LEU A 117 7.66 -32.82 -1.63
C LEU A 117 8.17 -31.66 -2.50
N VAL A 118 9.48 -31.57 -2.74
CA VAL A 118 10.08 -30.50 -3.56
C VAL A 118 9.52 -30.52 -4.99
N GLN A 119 9.28 -31.69 -5.57
CA GLN A 119 8.66 -31.80 -6.89
C GLN A 119 7.24 -31.19 -6.87
N VAL A 120 6.41 -31.55 -5.91
CA VAL A 120 5.04 -31.01 -5.80
C VAL A 120 5.06 -29.51 -5.54
N LEU A 121 5.95 -29.00 -4.68
CA LEU A 121 6.05 -27.54 -4.44
C LEU A 121 6.37 -26.77 -5.74
N LYS A 122 7.20 -27.32 -6.62
CA LYS A 122 7.48 -26.70 -7.94
C LYS A 122 6.25 -26.64 -8.83
N GLU A 123 5.35 -27.63 -8.77
CA GLU A 123 4.09 -27.61 -9.54
C GLU A 123 3.11 -26.56 -9.07
N PHE A 124 3.18 -26.15 -7.78
CA PHE A 124 2.39 -25.06 -7.21
C PHE A 124 3.00 -23.66 -7.41
N THR A 125 4.22 -23.56 -7.97
CA THR A 125 4.81 -22.26 -8.34
C THR A 125 4.27 -21.84 -9.70
N GLY A 126 3.73 -20.60 -9.78
CA GLY A 126 3.04 -20.07 -10.95
C GLY A 126 1.54 -19.84 -10.72
N PRO A 127 0.72 -19.80 -11.77
CA PRO A 127 -0.72 -19.56 -11.65
C PRO A 127 -1.44 -20.80 -11.13
N ILE A 128 -2.18 -20.65 -10.03
CA ILE A 128 -3.01 -21.68 -9.40
C ILE A 128 -4.48 -21.25 -9.33
N TYR A 129 -5.38 -22.24 -9.35
CA TYR A 129 -6.81 -22.00 -9.17
C TYR A 129 -7.17 -22.12 -7.70
N GLN A 130 -7.70 -21.05 -7.11
CA GLN A 130 -8.19 -21.08 -5.73
C GLN A 130 -9.65 -20.66 -5.63
N LYS A 131 -10.42 -21.38 -4.80
CA LYS A 131 -11.76 -21.00 -4.40
C LYS A 131 -11.72 -20.53 -2.95
N PRO A 132 -12.20 -19.30 -2.63
CA PRO A 132 -12.21 -18.79 -1.27
C PRO A 132 -12.87 -19.75 -0.28
N PRO A 133 -12.39 -19.85 0.97
CA PRO A 133 -13.01 -20.65 2.03
C PRO A 133 -14.46 -20.25 2.28
N GLN A 134 -15.26 -21.13 2.89
CA GLN A 134 -16.69 -20.84 3.19
C GLN A 134 -16.88 -19.65 4.13
N ARG A 135 -15.95 -19.43 5.07
CA ARG A 135 -15.99 -18.33 6.05
C ARG A 135 -15.18 -17.11 5.58
N SER A 136 -15.11 -16.85 4.28
CA SER A 136 -14.49 -15.67 3.71
C SER A 136 -15.52 -14.57 3.46
N SER A 137 -15.18 -13.32 3.69
CA SER A 137 -16.00 -12.15 3.36
C SER A 137 -16.12 -11.86 1.85
N VAL A 138 -15.36 -12.60 1.03
CA VAL A 138 -15.27 -12.42 -0.42
C VAL A 138 -16.21 -13.37 -1.15
N LYS A 139 -16.82 -12.91 -2.26
CA LYS A 139 -17.67 -13.74 -3.14
C LYS A 139 -16.93 -15.03 -3.53
N ARG A 140 -17.61 -16.19 -3.31
CA ARG A 140 -17.03 -17.53 -3.49
C ARG A 140 -16.99 -17.94 -4.97
N GLN A 141 -16.06 -17.33 -5.71
CA GLN A 141 -15.75 -17.66 -7.11
C GLN A 141 -14.33 -18.20 -7.20
N THR A 142 -14.10 -19.18 -8.09
CA THR A 142 -12.74 -19.62 -8.41
C THR A 142 -11.98 -18.48 -9.06
N ARG A 143 -10.78 -18.20 -8.58
CA ARG A 143 -9.89 -17.15 -9.06
C ARG A 143 -8.52 -17.74 -9.35
N ILE A 144 -7.84 -17.23 -10.34
CA ILE A 144 -6.44 -17.50 -10.55
C ILE A 144 -5.64 -16.63 -9.57
N ARG A 145 -4.64 -17.22 -8.91
CA ARG A 145 -3.65 -16.53 -8.08
C ARG A 145 -2.27 -17.02 -8.44
N THR A 146 -1.32 -16.11 -8.46
CA THR A 146 0.06 -16.43 -8.82
C THR A 146 0.87 -16.64 -7.55
N ILE A 147 1.53 -17.80 -7.47
CA ILE A 147 2.59 -18.06 -6.52
C ILE A 147 3.90 -17.72 -7.22
N TYR A 148 4.58 -16.67 -6.77
CA TYR A 148 5.83 -16.22 -7.36
C TYR A 148 7.00 -17.08 -6.93
N GLU A 149 7.02 -17.44 -5.63
CA GLU A 149 8.02 -18.30 -5.01
C GLU A 149 7.35 -19.20 -3.97
N LEU A 150 7.75 -20.46 -3.91
CA LEU A 150 7.30 -21.42 -2.90
C LEU A 150 8.50 -22.32 -2.55
N GLU A 151 9.03 -22.14 -1.36
CA GLU A 151 10.25 -22.79 -0.91
C GLU A 151 10.03 -23.59 0.38
N LEU A 152 10.65 -24.75 0.45
CA LEU A 152 10.79 -25.53 1.66
C LEU A 152 12.02 -25.02 2.41
N GLU A 153 11.80 -24.26 3.49
CA GLU A 153 12.88 -23.73 4.35
C GLU A 153 13.43 -24.84 5.27
N ASP A 154 12.53 -25.68 5.80
CA ASP A 154 12.92 -26.79 6.68
C ASP A 154 11.85 -27.89 6.68
N GLN A 155 12.28 -29.13 6.96
CA GLN A 155 11.42 -30.27 7.14
C GLN A 155 11.89 -31.10 8.34
N PHE A 156 11.01 -31.27 9.32
CA PHE A 156 11.24 -32.15 10.46
C PHE A 156 10.08 -33.13 10.62
N ASP A 157 10.34 -34.40 10.36
CA ASP A 157 9.30 -35.44 10.31
C ASP A 157 8.18 -35.07 9.32
N ARG A 158 6.99 -34.79 9.82
CA ARG A 158 5.81 -34.36 9.06
C ARG A 158 5.59 -32.85 9.14
N LEU A 159 6.44 -32.11 9.83
CA LEU A 159 6.39 -30.67 9.91
C LEU A 159 7.19 -30.04 8.77
N LEU A 160 6.59 -29.06 8.12
CA LEU A 160 7.18 -28.31 7.01
C LEU A 160 7.18 -26.85 7.36
N LEU A 161 8.32 -26.19 7.18
CA LEU A 161 8.42 -24.75 7.19
C LEU A 161 8.48 -24.27 5.73
N LEU A 162 7.44 -23.57 5.30
CA LEU A 162 7.27 -23.12 3.92
C LEU A 162 7.31 -21.61 3.84
N ARG A 163 8.14 -21.05 2.95
CA ARG A 163 8.12 -19.64 2.57
C ARG A 163 7.40 -19.47 1.23
N THR A 164 6.46 -18.54 1.16
CA THR A 164 5.62 -18.33 -0.02
C THR A 164 5.53 -16.86 -0.34
N LEU A 165 6.03 -16.43 -1.50
CA LEU A 165 5.77 -15.12 -2.10
C LEU A 165 4.64 -15.26 -3.11
N CYS A 166 3.56 -14.49 -2.95
CA CYS A 166 2.36 -14.68 -3.75
C CYS A 166 1.60 -13.39 -4.05
N GLU A 167 0.73 -13.48 -5.04
CA GLU A 167 -0.24 -12.45 -5.40
C GLU A 167 -1.21 -12.16 -4.24
N SER A 168 -1.64 -10.91 -4.15
CA SER A 168 -2.67 -10.48 -3.19
C SER A 168 -3.94 -11.33 -3.28
N GLY A 169 -4.49 -11.67 -2.10
CA GLY A 169 -5.70 -12.48 -2.02
C GLY A 169 -5.49 -13.97 -2.20
N THR A 170 -4.24 -14.44 -2.19
CA THR A 170 -3.92 -15.87 -2.10
C THR A 170 -4.21 -16.41 -0.71
N TYR A 171 -4.87 -17.55 -0.62
CA TYR A 171 -5.21 -18.24 0.63
C TYR A 171 -4.15 -19.32 0.93
N ILE A 172 -3.21 -19.01 1.82
CA ILE A 172 -2.11 -19.93 2.17
C ILE A 172 -2.64 -21.22 2.82
N ARG A 173 -3.68 -21.13 3.67
CA ARG A 173 -4.34 -22.31 4.24
C ARG A 173 -4.88 -23.25 3.16
N LYS A 174 -5.45 -22.70 2.08
CA LYS A 174 -5.94 -23.49 0.95
C LYS A 174 -4.79 -24.07 0.14
N LEU A 175 -3.72 -23.31 -0.07
CA LEU A 175 -2.50 -23.78 -0.74
C LEU A 175 -1.91 -25.02 -0.02
N ILE A 176 -1.75 -24.94 1.30
CA ILE A 176 -1.25 -26.07 2.10
C ILE A 176 -2.18 -27.28 2.02
N TYR A 177 -3.49 -27.06 2.09
CA TYR A 177 -4.48 -28.13 1.89
C TYR A 177 -4.32 -28.79 0.53
N ASP A 178 -4.23 -28.00 -0.55
CA ASP A 178 -4.11 -28.53 -1.92
C ASP A 178 -2.80 -29.29 -2.15
N ILE A 179 -1.68 -28.82 -1.58
CA ILE A 179 -0.39 -29.54 -1.57
C ILE A 179 -0.57 -30.92 -0.91
N GLY A 180 -1.27 -30.96 0.23
CA GLY A 180 -1.55 -32.22 0.92
C GLY A 180 -2.39 -33.21 0.11
N GLU A 181 -3.37 -32.71 -0.65
CA GLU A 181 -4.20 -33.53 -1.54
C GLU A 181 -3.37 -34.10 -2.70
N VAL A 182 -2.53 -33.28 -3.34
CA VAL A 182 -1.65 -33.75 -4.44
C VAL A 182 -0.61 -34.76 -3.94
N LEU A 183 -0.14 -34.61 -2.72
CA LEU A 183 0.75 -35.61 -2.06
C LEU A 183 0.02 -36.89 -1.65
N GLU A 184 -1.34 -36.91 -1.71
CA GLU A 184 -2.21 -38.04 -1.31
C GLU A 184 -2.12 -38.38 0.20
N VAL A 185 -1.62 -37.47 1.02
CA VAL A 185 -1.48 -37.68 2.47
C VAL A 185 -2.29 -36.73 3.31
N GLY A 186 -2.76 -35.62 2.70
CA GLY A 186 -3.40 -34.51 3.39
C GLY A 186 -2.39 -33.64 4.16
N ALA A 187 -2.73 -32.34 4.34
CA ALA A 187 -1.94 -31.39 5.10
C ALA A 187 -2.81 -30.37 5.84
N SER A 188 -2.31 -29.86 6.96
CA SER A 188 -2.95 -28.82 7.76
C SER A 188 -1.96 -27.72 8.09
N MET A 189 -2.39 -26.46 7.94
CA MET A 189 -1.64 -25.30 8.39
C MET A 189 -1.75 -25.17 9.91
N ILE A 190 -0.61 -25.11 10.61
CA ILE A 190 -0.52 -24.95 12.07
C ILE A 190 -0.40 -23.47 12.42
N GLU A 191 0.60 -22.80 11.84
CA GLU A 191 0.88 -21.38 12.07
C GLU A 191 1.14 -20.66 10.77
N LEU A 192 0.88 -19.35 10.77
CA LEU A 192 1.11 -18.47 9.62
C LEU A 192 1.60 -17.11 10.11
N ARG A 193 2.71 -16.64 9.55
CA ARG A 193 3.23 -15.30 9.74
C ARG A 193 3.37 -14.60 8.40
N ARG A 194 2.86 -13.37 8.27
CA ARG A 194 3.12 -12.53 7.10
C ARG A 194 4.40 -11.76 7.32
N THR A 195 5.42 -12.02 6.50
CA THR A 195 6.77 -11.44 6.62
C THR A 195 6.99 -10.27 5.66
N LYS A 196 6.18 -10.15 4.57
CA LYS A 196 6.33 -9.08 3.60
C LYS A 196 4.99 -8.58 3.06
N VAL A 197 4.91 -7.27 2.84
CA VAL A 197 3.83 -6.59 2.11
C VAL A 197 4.47 -5.58 1.16
N CYS A 198 4.37 -5.79 -0.15
CA CYS A 198 5.04 -4.97 -1.17
C CYS A 198 6.55 -4.85 -0.90
N ASN A 199 7.01 -3.65 -0.60
CA ASN A 199 8.42 -3.33 -0.31
C ASN A 199 8.80 -3.43 1.18
N PHE A 200 7.83 -3.64 2.07
CA PHE A 200 8.08 -3.78 3.50
C PHE A 200 8.36 -5.23 3.87
N VAL A 201 9.48 -5.47 4.54
CA VAL A 201 9.97 -6.80 4.93
C VAL A 201 10.19 -6.85 6.44
N ASP A 202 9.98 -8.02 7.06
CA ASP A 202 10.18 -8.29 8.50
C ASP A 202 11.68 -8.37 8.83
N GLU A 203 12.35 -7.24 8.92
CA GLU A 203 13.76 -7.26 9.28
C GLU A 203 14.08 -6.63 10.63
N THR A 204 13.39 -5.64 11.14
CA THR A 204 13.67 -5.05 12.47
C THR A 204 12.70 -3.94 12.85
N ASP A 205 11.92 -3.42 11.92
CA ASP A 205 11.18 -2.17 12.08
C ASP A 205 9.68 -2.38 12.38
N PHE A 206 9.25 -3.62 12.67
CA PHE A 206 7.84 -3.87 13.00
C PHE A 206 7.54 -3.43 14.42
N VAL A 207 6.51 -2.63 14.54
CA VAL A 207 6.08 -2.00 15.78
C VAL A 207 5.06 -2.86 16.49
N ARG A 208 5.25 -3.16 17.76
CA ARG A 208 4.24 -3.77 18.60
C ARG A 208 3.32 -2.71 19.18
N LEU A 209 2.08 -3.11 19.57
CA LEU A 209 1.13 -2.16 20.14
C LEU A 209 1.64 -1.45 21.40
N HIS A 210 2.39 -2.14 22.26
CA HIS A 210 2.94 -1.53 23.48
C HIS A 210 4.06 -0.53 23.16
N ASP A 211 4.89 -0.78 22.14
CA ASP A 211 5.91 0.20 21.71
C ASP A 211 5.24 1.50 21.25
N LEU A 212 4.08 1.40 20.57
CA LEU A 212 3.29 2.55 20.15
C LEU A 212 2.70 3.30 21.35
N VAL A 213 2.17 2.57 22.36
CA VAL A 213 1.66 3.18 23.60
C VAL A 213 2.76 3.95 24.31
N ASP A 214 3.91 3.32 24.53
CA ASP A 214 5.04 3.93 25.22
C ASP A 214 5.58 5.17 24.51
N ALA A 215 5.70 5.10 23.17
CA ALA A 215 6.18 6.23 22.37
C ALA A 215 5.21 7.41 22.41
N PHE A 216 3.89 7.13 22.33
CA PHE A 216 2.86 8.17 22.35
C PHE A 216 2.70 8.79 23.75
N GLN A 217 2.80 7.98 24.80
CA GLN A 217 2.77 8.46 26.17
C GLN A 217 3.97 9.36 26.47
N LEU A 218 5.18 8.95 26.08
CA LEU A 218 6.38 9.77 26.21
C LEU A 218 6.24 11.12 25.50
N HIS A 219 5.67 11.12 24.29
CA HIS A 219 5.41 12.36 23.56
C HIS A 219 4.42 13.26 24.32
N LYS A 220 3.34 12.72 24.88
CA LYS A 220 2.35 13.49 25.65
C LYS A 220 2.93 14.10 26.92
N GLU A 221 3.77 13.36 27.63
CA GLU A 221 4.31 13.78 28.93
C GLU A 221 5.47 14.77 28.83
N SER A 222 6.34 14.58 27.84
CA SER A 222 7.60 15.32 27.73
C SER A 222 7.77 16.13 26.43
N GLY A 223 6.86 15.98 25.47
CA GLY A 223 7.03 16.54 24.13
C GLY A 223 8.10 15.83 23.30
N ASN A 224 8.70 14.73 23.78
CA ASN A 224 9.72 14.00 23.03
C ASN A 224 9.09 13.23 21.87
N GLU A 225 9.44 13.59 20.64
CA GLU A 225 8.92 12.99 19.42
C GLU A 225 9.79 11.86 18.85
N GLU A 226 10.99 11.63 19.38
CA GLU A 226 12.00 10.77 18.76
C GLU A 226 11.50 9.34 18.53
N LYS A 227 10.94 8.69 19.56
CA LYS A 227 10.42 7.33 19.46
C LYS A 227 9.21 7.26 18.52
N LEU A 228 8.32 8.26 18.61
CA LEU A 228 7.13 8.29 17.77
C LEU A 228 7.47 8.47 16.29
N ARG A 229 8.47 9.29 15.97
CA ARG A 229 9.00 9.48 14.60
C ARG A 229 9.70 8.25 14.02
N ARG A 230 10.20 7.36 14.87
CA ARG A 230 10.74 6.05 14.42
C ARG A 230 9.62 5.05 14.08
N ILE A 231 8.49 5.16 14.77
CA ILE A 231 7.34 4.25 14.64
C ILE A 231 6.43 4.66 13.48
N ILE A 232 6.20 5.96 13.30
CA ILE A 232 5.29 6.47 12.28
C ILE A 232 6.10 6.93 11.08
N LEU A 233 5.99 6.18 10.01
CA LEU A 233 6.63 6.47 8.73
C LEU A 233 5.77 7.42 7.89
N PRO A 234 6.34 8.26 7.03
CA PRO A 234 5.60 9.00 6.01
C PRO A 234 4.87 8.04 5.07
N ILE A 235 3.63 8.35 4.71
CA ILE A 235 2.80 7.47 3.86
C ILE A 235 3.39 7.27 2.46
N GLU A 236 4.24 8.17 2.00
CA GLU A 236 4.96 8.09 0.74
C GLU A 236 5.83 6.83 0.64
N MET A 237 6.28 6.29 1.78
CA MET A 237 7.01 5.02 1.84
C MET A 237 6.19 3.80 1.37
N ALA A 238 4.88 3.94 1.29
CA ALA A 238 4.00 2.89 0.76
C ALA A 238 4.03 2.80 -0.78
N LEU A 239 4.64 3.77 -1.48
CA LEU A 239 4.50 3.95 -2.92
C LEU A 239 5.77 3.74 -3.78
N PRO A 240 6.89 3.15 -3.31
CA PRO A 240 8.11 3.08 -4.12
C PRO A 240 7.97 2.19 -5.36
N HIS A 241 6.94 1.35 -5.41
CA HIS A 241 6.63 0.48 -6.55
C HIS A 241 5.67 1.12 -7.58
N ILE A 242 5.17 2.33 -7.30
CA ILE A 242 4.28 3.08 -8.19
C ILE A 242 5.10 4.17 -8.90
N PRO A 243 5.04 4.30 -10.24
CA PRO A 243 5.70 5.39 -10.96
C PRO A 243 5.33 6.75 -10.38
N ALA A 244 6.30 7.63 -10.21
CA ALA A 244 6.10 8.96 -9.63
C ALA A 244 6.13 10.04 -10.72
N ILE A 245 5.31 11.06 -10.54
CA ILE A 245 5.39 12.33 -11.29
C ILE A 245 5.46 13.49 -10.32
N THR A 246 6.08 14.61 -10.71
CA THR A 246 6.06 15.83 -9.90
C THR A 246 5.31 16.95 -10.59
N ILE A 247 4.62 17.75 -9.81
CA ILE A 247 3.78 18.85 -10.28
C ILE A 247 4.18 20.19 -9.65
N ARG A 248 3.78 21.27 -10.30
CA ARG A 248 3.97 22.63 -9.77
C ARG A 248 3.09 22.90 -8.57
N ASP A 249 3.55 23.68 -7.62
CA ASP A 249 2.78 24.14 -6.46
C ASP A 249 1.45 24.80 -6.87
N THR A 250 1.45 25.54 -7.99
CA THR A 250 0.25 26.22 -8.55
C THR A 250 -0.85 25.26 -9.03
N ALA A 251 -0.52 24.00 -9.28
CA ALA A 251 -1.49 22.99 -9.71
C ALA A 251 -2.10 22.19 -8.54
N ILE A 252 -1.44 22.20 -7.37
CA ILE A 252 -1.78 21.31 -6.25
C ILE A 252 -3.17 21.61 -5.70
N ASP A 253 -3.45 22.88 -5.34
CA ASP A 253 -4.73 23.20 -4.70
C ASP A 253 -5.93 22.98 -5.64
N ALA A 254 -5.78 23.27 -6.94
CA ALA A 254 -6.80 22.97 -7.94
C ALA A 254 -7.13 21.46 -8.01
N LEU A 255 -6.10 20.59 -7.98
CA LEU A 255 -6.28 19.14 -7.90
C LEU A 255 -7.00 18.73 -6.62
N CYS A 256 -6.64 19.31 -5.47
CA CYS A 256 -7.28 19.02 -4.18
C CYS A 256 -8.77 19.38 -4.18
N HIS A 257 -9.20 20.31 -5.07
CA HIS A 257 -10.59 20.68 -5.29
C HIS A 257 -11.27 19.93 -6.46
N GLY A 258 -10.62 18.90 -7.01
CA GLY A 258 -11.21 18.01 -8.02
C GLY A 258 -10.90 18.37 -9.49
N ALA A 259 -10.02 19.32 -9.74
CA ALA A 259 -9.57 19.61 -11.11
C ALA A 259 -8.77 18.43 -11.68
N GLN A 260 -8.81 18.28 -13.01
CA GLN A 260 -7.96 17.32 -13.73
C GLN A 260 -6.56 17.88 -13.91
N LEU A 261 -5.55 17.02 -13.96
CA LEU A 261 -4.16 17.43 -14.15
C LEU A 261 -3.86 17.66 -15.62
N ALA A 262 -3.51 18.91 -15.95
CA ALA A 262 -3.13 19.32 -17.29
C ALA A 262 -1.60 19.45 -17.43
N LEU A 263 -1.10 19.29 -18.67
CA LEU A 263 0.32 19.31 -19.04
C LEU A 263 1.13 20.49 -18.46
N PRO A 264 0.64 21.74 -18.47
CA PRO A 264 1.39 22.87 -17.88
C PRO A 264 1.66 22.75 -16.37
N GLY A 265 0.87 21.94 -15.66
CA GLY A 265 1.05 21.69 -14.22
C GLY A 265 2.14 20.66 -13.90
N ILE A 266 2.63 19.89 -14.87
CA ILE A 266 3.63 18.85 -14.68
C ILE A 266 5.03 19.44 -14.71
N VAL A 267 5.89 18.96 -13.81
CA VAL A 267 7.33 19.30 -13.80
C VAL A 267 8.16 18.15 -14.31
N SER A 268 7.94 16.93 -13.83
CA SER A 268 8.72 15.77 -14.28
C SER A 268 7.90 14.48 -14.28
N ILE A 269 8.30 13.56 -15.18
CA ILE A 269 7.66 12.25 -15.39
C ILE A 269 8.72 11.15 -15.57
N PRO A 270 8.41 9.87 -15.30
CA PRO A 270 9.33 8.77 -15.60
C PRO A 270 9.42 8.50 -17.10
N GLN A 271 10.62 8.15 -17.57
CA GLN A 271 10.91 7.93 -19.01
C GLN A 271 10.14 6.75 -19.62
N ASN A 272 9.72 5.80 -18.80
CA ASN A 272 8.99 4.58 -19.24
C ASN A 272 7.49 4.66 -19.01
N LEU A 273 6.93 5.86 -18.80
CA LEU A 273 5.51 6.07 -18.55
C LEU A 273 4.67 5.66 -19.74
N LYS A 274 3.65 4.84 -19.49
CA LYS A 274 2.69 4.39 -20.51
C LYS A 274 1.28 4.87 -20.18
N LYS A 275 0.50 5.05 -21.22
CA LYS A 275 -0.95 5.26 -21.08
C LYS A 275 -1.58 4.09 -20.33
N GLY A 276 -2.38 4.42 -19.30
CA GLY A 276 -3.00 3.44 -18.42
C GLY A 276 -2.21 3.16 -17.14
N ASP A 277 -0.96 3.62 -17.01
CA ASP A 277 -0.18 3.45 -15.79
C ASP A 277 -0.78 4.23 -14.63
N LEU A 278 -0.91 3.56 -13.48
CA LEU A 278 -1.18 4.21 -12.20
C LEU A 278 0.08 4.92 -11.73
N VAL A 279 -0.04 6.21 -11.38
CA VAL A 279 1.08 7.03 -10.90
C VAL A 279 0.78 7.67 -9.56
N GLY A 280 1.82 7.88 -8.75
CA GLY A 280 1.81 8.79 -7.62
C GLY A 280 2.10 10.22 -8.08
N ILE A 281 1.24 11.16 -7.70
CA ILE A 281 1.38 12.59 -8.02
C ILE A 281 1.98 13.29 -6.82
N TYR A 282 3.16 13.88 -6.97
CA TYR A 282 3.93 14.47 -5.87
C TYR A 282 4.13 15.96 -6.05
N SER A 283 4.19 16.69 -4.93
CA SER A 283 4.73 18.06 -4.88
C SER A 283 6.24 18.03 -5.17
N LEU A 284 6.84 19.19 -5.38
CA LEU A 284 8.29 19.33 -5.56
C LEU A 284 9.07 19.01 -4.26
N LYS A 285 8.40 19.04 -3.11
CA LYS A 285 8.97 18.61 -1.81
C LYS A 285 8.86 17.09 -1.57
N GLY A 286 8.22 16.34 -2.49
CA GLY A 286 8.04 14.90 -2.39
C GLY A 286 6.82 14.46 -1.58
N GLU A 287 5.88 15.37 -1.26
CA GLU A 287 4.61 14.99 -0.61
C GLU A 287 3.66 14.38 -1.63
N ILE A 288 2.98 13.31 -1.25
CA ILE A 288 1.94 12.74 -2.08
C ILE A 288 0.70 13.65 -2.13
N VAL A 289 0.37 14.14 -3.32
CA VAL A 289 -0.85 14.92 -3.58
C VAL A 289 -2.03 14.00 -3.87
N GLY A 290 -1.78 12.95 -4.67
CA GLY A 290 -2.83 12.00 -5.04
C GLY A 290 -2.34 10.89 -5.96
N LEU A 291 -3.28 10.09 -6.44
CA LEU A 291 -3.06 9.01 -7.41
C LEU A 291 -3.82 9.33 -8.69
N GLY A 292 -3.23 9.03 -9.83
CA GLY A 292 -3.85 9.24 -11.14
C GLY A 292 -3.46 8.16 -12.14
N ILE A 293 -4.21 8.07 -13.24
CA ILE A 293 -3.89 7.20 -14.37
C ILE A 293 -3.43 8.07 -15.53
N SER A 294 -2.29 7.73 -16.13
CA SER A 294 -1.79 8.41 -17.32
C SER A 294 -2.73 8.19 -18.50
N VAL A 295 -3.09 9.27 -19.20
CA VAL A 295 -3.86 9.19 -20.46
C VAL A 295 -2.99 9.38 -21.68
N LEU A 296 -1.68 9.57 -21.49
CA LEU A 296 -0.66 9.78 -22.51
C LEU A 296 0.51 8.81 -22.29
N ASP A 297 1.19 8.45 -23.38
CA ASP A 297 2.50 7.82 -23.36
C ASP A 297 3.61 8.86 -23.21
N PHE A 298 4.82 8.44 -22.78
CA PHE A 298 5.96 9.34 -22.56
C PHE A 298 6.24 10.29 -23.75
N ASP A 299 6.26 9.77 -25.00
CA ASP A 299 6.55 10.57 -26.19
C ASP A 299 5.48 11.62 -26.46
N GLU A 300 4.23 11.35 -26.09
CA GLU A 300 3.14 12.33 -26.22
C GLU A 300 3.29 13.50 -25.26
N PHE A 301 3.88 13.28 -24.07
CA PHE A 301 4.22 14.37 -23.12
C PHE A 301 5.26 15.33 -23.70
N LEU A 302 6.21 14.83 -24.50
CA LEU A 302 7.25 15.64 -25.14
C LEU A 302 6.71 16.43 -26.34
N SER A 303 5.73 15.89 -27.06
CA SER A 303 5.21 16.49 -28.30
C SER A 303 4.05 17.47 -28.07
N LYS A 304 3.23 17.25 -27.04
CA LYS A 304 2.06 18.07 -26.73
C LYS A 304 2.42 19.25 -25.82
N LYS A 305 1.74 20.39 -26.00
CA LYS A 305 1.92 21.58 -25.15
C LYS A 305 0.76 21.83 -24.20
N LYS A 306 -0.42 21.26 -24.45
CA LYS A 306 -1.66 21.48 -23.70
C LYS A 306 -2.52 20.22 -23.67
N GLY A 307 -3.40 20.11 -22.72
CA GLY A 307 -4.39 19.05 -22.58
C GLY A 307 -4.34 18.37 -21.22
N ILE A 308 -5.40 17.64 -20.88
CA ILE A 308 -5.47 16.78 -19.71
C ILE A 308 -4.55 15.58 -19.96
N CYS A 309 -3.72 15.25 -18.98
CA CYS A 309 -2.72 14.20 -19.11
C CYS A 309 -2.82 13.11 -18.03
N PHE A 310 -3.55 13.37 -16.95
CA PHE A 310 -3.86 12.35 -15.95
C PHE A 310 -5.33 12.43 -15.53
N GLN A 311 -5.95 11.26 -15.47
CA GLN A 311 -7.25 11.08 -14.82
C GLN A 311 -7.00 10.87 -13.32
N ILE A 312 -7.44 11.79 -12.49
CA ILE A 312 -7.29 11.69 -11.04
C ILE A 312 -8.20 10.58 -10.52
N LYS A 313 -7.63 9.67 -9.74
CA LYS A 313 -8.34 8.56 -9.10
C LYS A 313 -8.58 8.80 -7.62
N ARG A 314 -7.62 9.41 -6.94
CA ARG A 314 -7.75 9.70 -5.51
C ARG A 314 -6.88 10.89 -5.11
N ILE A 315 -7.47 11.84 -4.42
CA ILE A 315 -6.74 12.95 -3.78
C ILE A 315 -6.44 12.56 -2.34
N VAL A 316 -5.16 12.66 -1.95
CA VAL A 316 -4.65 12.36 -0.62
C VAL A 316 -4.50 13.63 0.19
N MET A 317 -3.86 14.65 -0.39
CA MET A 317 -3.57 15.92 0.24
C MET A 317 -4.86 16.71 0.52
N LYS A 318 -4.92 17.37 1.67
CA LYS A 318 -6.04 18.25 2.03
C LYS A 318 -6.03 19.53 1.19
N PRO A 319 -7.20 20.06 0.81
CA PRO A 319 -7.31 21.39 0.20
C PRO A 319 -6.68 22.48 1.07
N ASN A 320 -6.26 23.58 0.46
CA ASN A 320 -5.62 24.74 1.10
C ASN A 320 -4.26 24.43 1.78
N THR A 321 -3.63 23.28 1.48
CA THR A 321 -2.23 22.99 1.88
C THR A 321 -1.25 23.86 1.07
N TYR A 322 -1.56 24.08 -0.19
CA TYR A 322 -0.87 25.00 -1.10
C TYR A 322 -1.76 26.18 -1.50
N PRO A 323 -1.20 27.31 -1.97
CA PRO A 323 -1.97 28.51 -2.25
C PRO A 323 -2.85 28.34 -3.50
N LYS A 324 -3.99 29.02 -3.50
CA LYS A 324 -4.89 29.09 -4.66
C LYS A 324 -4.31 30.03 -5.71
N PHE A 325 -4.09 29.52 -6.91
CA PHE A 325 -3.70 30.30 -8.09
C PHE A 325 -4.77 30.31 -9.19
N TRP A 326 -5.95 29.74 -8.91
CA TRP A 326 -7.10 29.71 -9.81
C TRP A 326 -8.23 30.59 -9.31
N SER A 327 -8.94 31.27 -10.23
CA SER A 327 -10.11 32.09 -9.89
C SER A 327 -11.40 31.30 -10.02
N THR A 328 -12.36 31.54 -9.14
CA THR A 328 -13.71 30.93 -9.17
C THR A 328 -14.64 31.52 -10.25
N SER A 329 -14.14 32.41 -11.14
CA SER A 329 -14.96 33.09 -12.13
C SER A 329 -15.46 32.21 -13.29
N ASP A 330 -14.98 30.99 -13.44
CA ASP A 330 -15.35 30.09 -14.56
C ASP A 330 -16.29 28.93 -14.18
N THR A 331 -16.87 28.93 -12.97
CA THR A 331 -17.74 27.83 -12.50
C THR A 331 -19.22 28.01 -12.83
N ASN A 332 -19.63 29.08 -13.56
CA ASN A 332 -21.03 29.30 -13.93
C ASN A 332 -21.43 28.82 -15.33
N ALA A 333 -20.60 28.00 -15.98
CA ALA A 333 -20.97 27.38 -17.26
C ALA A 333 -20.81 25.87 -17.18
N SER A 334 -21.77 25.18 -16.58
CA SER A 334 -22.21 23.80 -16.82
C SER A 334 -22.74 23.11 -15.54
N SER A 335 -23.79 23.66 -14.95
CA SER A 335 -24.64 22.92 -14.02
C SER A 335 -25.89 22.43 -14.76
N THR A 336 -25.74 21.43 -15.57
CA THR A 336 -26.82 20.51 -15.97
C THR A 336 -26.16 19.22 -16.41
N THR A 337 -26.11 18.25 -15.53
CA THR A 337 -26.46 16.83 -15.78
C THR A 337 -26.11 15.98 -14.56
N SER A 338 -27.20 15.44 -13.99
CA SER A 338 -27.36 14.14 -13.35
C SER A 338 -26.33 13.67 -12.33
N ASN A 339 -26.79 13.65 -11.09
CA ASN A 339 -26.41 12.71 -10.05
C ASN A 339 -26.42 11.28 -10.61
N ASP A 340 -25.24 10.69 -10.75
CA ASP A 340 -25.03 9.25 -10.70
C ASP A 340 -23.79 9.00 -9.84
N THR A 341 -24.03 8.88 -8.55
CA THR A 341 -23.10 8.31 -7.57
C THR A 341 -23.19 6.79 -7.68
N SER A 342 -22.57 6.22 -8.71
CA SER A 342 -22.14 4.83 -8.66
C SER A 342 -20.67 4.83 -8.23
N SER A 343 -20.44 4.42 -7.01
CA SER A 343 -19.13 4.12 -6.44
C SER A 343 -18.45 3.02 -7.26
N ASP A 344 -17.56 3.42 -8.16
CA ASP A 344 -16.71 2.50 -8.91
C ASP A 344 -15.54 2.04 -8.01
N GLU A 345 -15.82 1.08 -7.14
CA GLU A 345 -14.81 0.37 -6.34
C GLU A 345 -13.97 -0.62 -7.18
N SER A 346 -14.17 -0.67 -8.49
CA SER A 346 -13.64 -1.74 -9.36
C SER A 346 -12.15 -1.61 -9.73
N ILE A 347 -11.44 -0.57 -9.31
CA ILE A 347 -9.98 -0.46 -9.53
C ILE A 347 -9.19 -0.99 -8.33
N PHE A 348 -9.85 -1.19 -7.17
CA PHE A 348 -9.23 -1.67 -5.95
C PHE A 348 -9.85 -2.98 -5.43
N THR A 349 -10.60 -3.73 -6.25
CA THR A 349 -11.07 -5.09 -5.92
C THR A 349 -10.52 -6.17 -6.84
#